data_f485a745dd08b44a6fbd0f715087c1d9
#
_entry.id   f485a745dd08b44a6fbd0f715087c1d9
#
_cell.length_a   1.000
_cell.length_b   1.000
_cell.length_c   1.000
_cell.angle_alpha   90.00
_cell.angle_beta   90.00
_cell.angle_gamma   90.00
#
_symmetry.space_group_name_H-M   'P 1'
#
loop_
_entity.id
_entity.type
_entity.pdbx_description
1 polymer ?
#
loop_
_entity_poly.entity_id
_entity_poly.type
_entity_poly.pdbx_seq_one_letter_code
_entity_poly.pdbx_strand_id
1 'polypeptide(L)'
;AGAVARGLRDAGVLPVLKHFPGHGHGSGDSHTAGAVSTPPLDQLMESDLVPYRTLTAEAPVGVMIGHLEVPGLTGNTPASLSPAAVDLLRGGGYGGPGFNGPVFSDDLSSMAAINSRYGVAEAVSRALQAGSDVALWVTTAEVPAVLDRLESAVAGGELAMPAVEGSVLRMAGIRGPSARCGG
;
A
#
# COMPACT_ATOMS: atom_id res chain seq x y z
N ALA A 1 11.02 -10.27 12.01
CA ALA A 1 9.91 -9.32 11.75
C ALA A 1 8.90 -9.32 12.90
N GLY A 2 8.32 -10.47 13.33
CA GLY A 2 7.24 -10.54 14.33
C GLY A 2 7.59 -9.93 15.69
N ALA A 3 8.80 -10.17 16.22
CA ALA A 3 9.23 -9.57 17.50
C ALA A 3 9.26 -8.04 17.43
N VAL A 4 9.73 -7.47 16.31
CA VAL A 4 9.73 -6.01 16.10
C VAL A 4 8.30 -5.48 16.01
N ALA A 5 7.42 -6.15 15.26
CA ALA A 5 6.01 -5.74 15.17
C ALA A 5 5.30 -5.77 16.53
N ARG A 6 5.56 -6.79 17.35
CA ARG A 6 5.02 -6.85 18.73
C ARG A 6 5.55 -5.71 19.59
N GLY A 7 6.87 -5.46 19.57
CA GLY A 7 7.46 -4.37 20.36
C GLY A 7 6.93 -2.99 19.98
N LEU A 8 6.67 -2.74 18.68
CA LEU A 8 6.03 -1.50 18.24
C LEU A 8 4.60 -1.38 18.77
N ARG A 9 3.81 -2.46 18.72
CA ARG A 9 2.44 -2.47 19.26
C ARG A 9 2.42 -2.23 20.78
N ASP A 10 3.33 -2.88 21.50
CA ASP A 10 3.45 -2.71 22.96
C ASP A 10 3.78 -1.26 23.34
N ALA A 11 4.44 -0.53 22.44
CA ALA A 11 4.72 0.90 22.57
C ALA A 11 3.60 1.80 22.00
N GLY A 12 2.47 1.26 21.56
CA GLY A 12 1.36 2.03 21.00
C GLY A 12 1.61 2.53 19.56
N VAL A 13 2.56 1.94 18.83
CA VAL A 13 2.90 2.30 17.45
C VAL A 13 2.37 1.22 16.51
N LEU A 14 1.68 1.63 15.43
CA LEU A 14 1.24 0.73 14.38
C LEU A 14 2.45 0.20 13.58
N PRO A 15 2.77 -1.09 13.62
CA PRO A 15 3.79 -1.65 12.74
C PRO A 15 3.26 -1.74 11.31
N VAL A 16 4.08 -1.40 10.33
CA VAL A 16 3.76 -1.55 8.90
C VAL A 16 4.69 -2.58 8.28
N LEU A 17 4.11 -3.66 7.78
CA LEU A 17 4.83 -4.74 7.09
C LEU A 17 5.16 -4.31 5.66
N LYS A 18 6.42 -4.41 5.25
CA LYS A 18 6.83 -3.93 3.92
C LYS A 18 7.99 -4.76 3.32
N HIS A 19 8.06 -4.78 2.00
CA HIS A 19 7.15 -4.23 1.01
C HIS A 19 6.39 -5.38 0.34
N PHE A 20 5.06 -5.36 0.45
CA PHE A 20 4.23 -6.39 -0.19
C PHE A 20 4.22 -6.21 -1.73
N PRO A 21 4.20 -7.26 -2.53
CA PRO A 21 4.14 -8.68 -2.18
C PRO A 21 5.51 -9.34 -1.93
N GLY A 22 6.61 -8.61 -1.94
CA GLY A 22 7.93 -9.13 -1.62
C GLY A 22 9.03 -8.46 -2.43
N HIS A 23 9.93 -7.74 -1.76
CA HIS A 23 11.05 -7.02 -2.39
C HIS A 23 12.37 -7.81 -2.28
N GLY A 24 12.42 -8.84 -1.42
CA GLY A 24 13.66 -9.54 -1.07
C GLY A 24 14.35 -10.23 -2.24
N HIS A 25 13.59 -10.73 -3.20
CA HIS A 25 14.09 -11.34 -4.44
C HIS A 25 13.91 -10.46 -5.69
N GLY A 26 13.58 -9.17 -5.51
CA GLY A 26 13.46 -8.22 -6.60
C GLY A 26 14.80 -7.88 -7.24
N SER A 27 14.80 -7.68 -8.56
CA SER A 27 15.97 -7.27 -9.32
C SER A 27 16.08 -5.75 -9.39
N GLY A 28 17.02 -5.17 -8.66
CA GLY A 28 17.29 -3.73 -8.71
C GLY A 28 16.79 -2.95 -7.49
N ASP A 29 16.89 -1.63 -7.59
CA ASP A 29 16.48 -0.66 -6.57
C ASP A 29 15.40 0.25 -7.14
N SER A 30 14.21 0.21 -6.57
CA SER A 30 13.05 1.02 -7.00
C SER A 30 13.26 2.52 -6.87
N HIS A 31 14.24 2.98 -6.08
CA HIS A 31 14.58 4.39 -5.94
C HIS A 31 15.35 4.92 -7.17
N THR A 32 16.21 4.11 -7.75
CA THR A 32 17.18 4.54 -8.78
C THR A 32 17.04 3.83 -10.12
N ALA A 33 16.64 2.57 -10.12
CA ALA A 33 16.63 1.72 -11.31
C ALA A 33 15.29 1.73 -12.08
N GLY A 34 14.28 2.47 -11.62
CA GLY A 34 12.96 2.43 -12.23
C GLY A 34 12.17 1.19 -11.81
N ALA A 35 11.61 0.46 -12.77
CA ALA A 35 10.83 -0.75 -12.49
C ALA A 35 11.70 -1.85 -11.85
N VAL A 36 11.23 -2.40 -10.73
CA VAL A 36 11.85 -3.56 -10.07
C VAL A 36 10.98 -4.78 -10.36
N SER A 37 11.51 -5.70 -11.15
CA SER A 37 10.84 -6.97 -11.41
C SER A 37 11.16 -7.97 -10.31
N THR A 38 10.14 -8.68 -9.86
CA THR A 38 10.28 -9.78 -8.90
C THR A 38 10.29 -11.13 -9.63
N PRO A 39 10.62 -12.24 -8.95
CA PRO A 39 10.20 -13.55 -9.40
C PRO A 39 8.69 -13.63 -9.62
N PRO A 40 8.19 -14.60 -10.42
CA PRO A 40 6.77 -14.83 -10.59
C PRO A 40 6.04 -15.07 -9.27
N LEU A 41 4.72 -14.80 -9.25
CA LEU A 41 3.90 -14.88 -8.04
C LEU A 41 4.01 -16.22 -7.32
N ASP A 42 4.04 -17.33 -8.05
CA ASP A 42 4.18 -18.68 -7.48
C ASP A 42 5.47 -18.84 -6.65
N GLN A 43 6.58 -18.25 -7.10
CA GLN A 43 7.84 -18.26 -6.35
C GLN A 43 7.79 -17.33 -5.13
N LEU A 44 7.15 -16.16 -5.24
CA LEU A 44 6.92 -15.29 -4.10
C LEU A 44 6.04 -15.95 -3.03
N MET A 45 5.10 -16.80 -3.45
CA MET A 45 4.26 -17.59 -2.56
C MET A 45 5.08 -18.53 -1.68
N GLU A 46 6.19 -19.07 -2.18
CA GLU A 46 7.06 -19.99 -1.44
C GLU A 46 8.16 -19.28 -0.63
N SER A 47 8.32 -17.96 -0.79
CA SER A 47 9.40 -17.18 -0.18
C SER A 47 8.92 -15.91 0.51
N ASP A 48 8.84 -14.81 -0.21
CA ASP A 48 8.61 -13.45 0.31
C ASP A 48 7.24 -13.27 0.95
N LEU A 49 6.23 -14.00 0.50
CA LEU A 49 4.87 -13.94 1.04
C LEU A 49 4.67 -14.80 2.31
N VAL A 50 5.59 -15.72 2.60
CA VAL A 50 5.49 -16.61 3.79
C VAL A 50 5.35 -15.81 5.11
N PRO A 51 6.16 -14.77 5.39
CA PRO A 51 6.00 -13.99 6.62
C PRO A 51 4.66 -13.28 6.74
N TYR A 52 4.07 -12.86 5.62
CA TYR A 52 2.77 -12.18 5.64
C TYR A 52 1.64 -13.08 6.10
N ARG A 53 1.69 -14.39 5.83
CA ARG A 53 0.64 -15.36 6.21
C ARG A 53 0.34 -15.36 7.71
N THR A 54 1.34 -15.14 8.54
CA THR A 54 1.20 -15.10 9.99
C THR A 54 1.10 -13.68 10.53
N LEU A 55 1.92 -12.74 10.01
CA LEU A 55 2.02 -11.40 10.58
C LEU A 55 0.78 -10.54 10.33
N THR A 56 0.08 -10.76 9.21
CA THR A 56 -1.20 -10.07 8.94
C THR A 56 -2.33 -10.53 9.86
N ALA A 57 -2.24 -11.73 10.43
CA ALA A 57 -3.18 -12.22 11.44
C ALA A 57 -2.91 -11.62 12.83
N GLU A 58 -1.75 -11.04 13.07
CA GLU A 58 -1.36 -10.42 14.34
C GLU A 58 -1.76 -8.93 14.38
N ALA A 59 -3.05 -8.61 14.24
CA ALA A 59 -3.56 -7.23 14.31
C ALA A 59 -3.26 -6.55 15.67
N PRO A 60 -3.13 -5.21 15.75
CA PRO A 60 -3.15 -4.28 14.60
C PRO A 60 -1.81 -4.22 13.86
N VAL A 61 -1.87 -4.31 12.56
CA VAL A 61 -0.72 -4.07 11.65
C VAL A 61 -1.21 -3.33 10.40
N GLY A 62 -0.34 -2.57 9.74
CA GLY A 62 -0.52 -2.07 8.40
C GLY A 62 0.31 -2.86 7.39
N VAL A 63 0.01 -2.74 6.11
CA VAL A 63 0.83 -3.30 5.02
C VAL A 63 1.14 -2.19 4.02
N MET A 64 2.40 -2.07 3.64
CA MET A 64 2.84 -1.17 2.57
C MET A 64 3.10 -1.96 1.30
N ILE A 65 2.48 -1.54 0.20
CA ILE A 65 2.69 -2.15 -1.12
C ILE A 65 3.80 -1.40 -1.85
N GLY A 66 4.82 -2.14 -2.27
CA GLY A 66 5.98 -1.58 -2.98
C GLY A 66 5.72 -1.36 -4.48
N HIS A 67 6.65 -0.65 -5.14
CA HIS A 67 6.60 -0.38 -6.58
C HIS A 67 7.23 -1.52 -7.38
N LEU A 68 6.66 -2.72 -7.26
CA LEU A 68 7.18 -3.96 -7.82
C LEU A 68 6.36 -4.43 -9.00
N GLU A 69 7.01 -4.86 -10.06
CA GLU A 69 6.38 -5.55 -11.19
C GLU A 69 6.45 -7.06 -10.93
N VAL A 70 5.29 -7.70 -10.83
CA VAL A 70 5.18 -9.11 -10.44
C VAL A 70 4.62 -9.92 -11.61
N PRO A 71 5.46 -10.72 -12.30
CA PRO A 71 4.98 -11.63 -13.33
C PRO A 71 3.92 -12.59 -12.78
N GLY A 72 2.83 -12.75 -13.55
CA GLY A 72 1.70 -13.57 -13.13
C GLY A 72 0.70 -12.89 -12.19
N LEU A 73 0.96 -11.64 -11.75
CA LEU A 73 0.03 -10.83 -10.93
C LEU A 73 -0.23 -9.45 -11.53
N THR A 74 0.80 -8.62 -11.65
CA THR A 74 0.65 -7.20 -12.05
C THR A 74 1.19 -6.89 -13.43
N GLY A 75 1.93 -7.83 -14.03
CA GLY A 75 2.66 -7.57 -15.28
C GLY A 75 3.63 -6.40 -15.11
N ASN A 76 3.54 -5.40 -15.99
CA ASN A 76 4.39 -4.20 -15.99
C ASN A 76 3.79 -3.04 -15.18
N THR A 77 2.72 -3.28 -14.39
CA THR A 77 2.15 -2.28 -13.51
C THR A 77 2.81 -2.39 -12.13
N PRO A 78 3.30 -1.30 -11.54
CA PRO A 78 3.76 -1.33 -10.15
C PRO A 78 2.67 -1.83 -9.22
N ALA A 79 3.00 -2.75 -8.32
CA ALA A 79 2.02 -3.37 -7.41
C ALA A 79 1.26 -2.35 -6.57
N SER A 80 1.91 -1.24 -6.18
CA SER A 80 1.28 -0.13 -5.47
C SER A 80 0.17 0.60 -6.26
N LEU A 81 0.14 0.42 -7.58
CA LEU A 81 -0.88 0.99 -8.49
C LEU A 81 -1.77 -0.09 -9.11
N SER A 82 -1.67 -1.33 -8.64
CA SER A 82 -2.37 -2.48 -9.22
C SER A 82 -3.48 -2.98 -8.32
N PRO A 83 -4.76 -2.94 -8.76
CA PRO A 83 -5.85 -3.57 -8.02
C PRO A 83 -5.59 -5.05 -7.71
N ALA A 84 -4.96 -5.79 -8.64
CA ALA A 84 -4.66 -7.21 -8.44
C ALA A 84 -3.76 -7.47 -7.23
N ALA A 85 -2.79 -6.58 -6.95
CA ALA A 85 -1.94 -6.71 -5.79
C ALA A 85 -2.69 -6.44 -4.47
N VAL A 86 -3.59 -5.45 -4.48
CA VAL A 86 -4.45 -5.15 -3.32
C VAL A 86 -5.44 -6.28 -3.09
N ASP A 87 -6.06 -6.81 -4.15
CA ASP A 87 -7.02 -7.92 -4.08
C ASP A 87 -6.35 -9.20 -3.56
N LEU A 88 -5.11 -9.48 -3.98
CA LEU A 88 -4.31 -10.59 -3.45
C LEU A 88 -4.18 -10.51 -1.92
N LEU A 89 -3.91 -9.30 -1.40
CA LEU A 89 -3.79 -9.05 0.03
C LEU A 89 -5.15 -9.13 0.73
N ARG A 90 -6.14 -8.39 0.22
CA ARG A 90 -7.48 -8.29 0.82
C ARG A 90 -8.20 -9.63 0.86
N GLY A 91 -8.10 -10.41 -0.22
CA GLY A 91 -8.75 -11.72 -0.36
C GLY A 91 -8.00 -12.87 0.31
N GLY A 92 -6.78 -12.68 0.80
CA GLY A 92 -5.97 -13.76 1.37
C GLY A 92 -5.33 -14.68 0.32
N GLY A 93 -5.34 -14.30 -0.96
CA GLY A 93 -4.79 -15.08 -2.05
C GLY A 93 -3.28 -15.35 -1.95
N TYR A 94 -2.57 -14.68 -1.05
CA TYR A 94 -1.16 -14.92 -0.70
C TYR A 94 -0.96 -16.13 0.24
N GLY A 95 -2.02 -16.89 0.54
CA GLY A 95 -2.00 -18.05 1.43
C GLY A 95 -2.13 -17.72 2.91
N GLY A 96 -2.52 -16.48 3.23
CA GLY A 96 -2.85 -15.99 4.57
C GLY A 96 -4.34 -15.65 4.72
N PRO A 97 -4.75 -15.06 5.86
CA PRO A 97 -6.11 -14.59 6.04
C PRO A 97 -6.39 -13.36 5.16
N GLY A 98 -7.68 -13.10 4.87
CA GLY A 98 -8.08 -11.83 4.26
C GLY A 98 -7.67 -10.65 5.15
N PHE A 99 -7.09 -9.60 4.56
CA PHE A 99 -6.54 -8.48 5.30
C PHE A 99 -7.47 -7.27 5.32
N ASN A 100 -7.93 -6.90 6.50
CA ASN A 100 -8.83 -5.75 6.71
C ASN A 100 -8.15 -4.54 7.38
N GLY A 101 -6.85 -4.63 7.67
CA GLY A 101 -6.06 -3.50 8.19
C GLY A 101 -5.73 -2.47 7.11
N PRO A 102 -5.05 -1.37 7.49
CA PRO A 102 -4.69 -0.30 6.57
C PRO A 102 -3.65 -0.74 5.55
N VAL A 103 -3.86 -0.34 4.31
CA VAL A 103 -2.94 -0.53 3.19
C VAL A 103 -2.37 0.81 2.78
N PHE A 104 -1.04 0.88 2.77
CA PHE A 104 -0.27 2.06 2.37
C PHE A 104 0.36 1.81 1.00
N SER A 105 0.44 2.84 0.17
CA SER A 105 1.41 2.84 -0.94
C SER A 105 2.81 3.11 -0.41
N ASP A 106 3.84 2.72 -1.16
CA ASP A 106 5.17 3.28 -1.03
C ASP A 106 5.21 4.72 -1.58
N ASP A 107 6.34 5.44 -1.47
CA ASP A 107 6.46 6.84 -1.87
C ASP A 107 6.20 7.06 -3.37
N LEU A 108 5.15 7.81 -3.67
CA LEU A 108 4.67 8.09 -5.02
C LEU A 108 5.35 9.31 -5.67
N SER A 109 6.26 9.99 -4.97
CA SER A 109 6.84 11.25 -5.42
C SER A 109 8.32 11.18 -5.80
N SER A 110 9.12 10.39 -5.08
CA SER A 110 10.57 10.41 -5.24
C SER A 110 11.16 9.13 -5.86
N MET A 111 10.38 8.08 -6.03
CA MET A 111 10.87 6.80 -6.53
C MET A 111 10.77 6.71 -8.06
N ALA A 112 11.89 6.39 -8.73
CA ALA A 112 11.99 6.32 -10.18
C ALA A 112 11.00 5.32 -10.80
N ALA A 113 10.63 4.26 -10.08
CA ALA A 113 9.63 3.29 -10.50
C ALA A 113 8.26 3.92 -10.82
N ILE A 114 7.93 5.05 -10.20
CA ILE A 114 6.68 5.77 -10.37
C ILE A 114 6.88 7.07 -11.14
N ASN A 115 7.78 7.95 -10.68
CA ASN A 115 7.89 9.32 -11.19
C ASN A 115 8.38 9.39 -12.65
N SER A 116 9.00 8.34 -13.17
CA SER A 116 9.32 8.21 -14.59
C SER A 116 8.09 7.98 -15.48
N ARG A 117 6.95 7.61 -14.89
CA ARG A 117 5.70 7.24 -15.62
C ARG A 117 4.54 8.19 -15.33
N TYR A 118 4.45 8.70 -14.11
CA TYR A 118 3.31 9.47 -13.62
C TYR A 118 3.76 10.68 -12.81
N GLY A 119 3.04 11.79 -12.93
CA GLY A 119 3.11 12.88 -11.96
C GLY A 119 2.47 12.46 -10.62
N VAL A 120 2.85 13.14 -9.53
CA VAL A 120 2.43 12.76 -8.16
C VAL A 120 0.91 12.68 -8.02
N ALA A 121 0.17 13.67 -8.50
CA ALA A 121 -1.29 13.71 -8.40
C ALA A 121 -1.95 12.49 -9.08
N GLU A 122 -1.48 12.11 -10.26
CA GLU A 122 -2.00 10.94 -10.96
C GLU A 122 -1.59 9.64 -10.26
N ALA A 123 -0.36 9.52 -9.77
CA ALA A 123 0.11 8.35 -9.03
C ALA A 123 -0.72 8.14 -7.75
N VAL A 124 -1.00 9.20 -7.00
CA VAL A 124 -1.86 9.17 -5.81
C VAL A 124 -3.27 8.70 -6.16
N SER A 125 -3.88 9.28 -7.21
CA SER A 125 -5.20 8.87 -7.67
C SER A 125 -5.24 7.38 -8.01
N ARG A 126 -4.25 6.88 -8.76
CA ARG A 126 -4.14 5.45 -9.12
C ARG A 126 -3.93 4.52 -7.94
N ALA A 127 -3.12 4.91 -6.96
CA ALA A 127 -2.92 4.11 -5.75
C ALA A 127 -4.22 3.94 -4.95
N LEU A 128 -5.01 5.01 -4.81
CA LEU A 128 -6.31 4.95 -4.14
C LEU A 128 -7.34 4.16 -4.95
N GLN A 129 -7.37 4.32 -6.27
CA GLN A 129 -8.21 3.51 -7.17
C GLN A 129 -7.84 2.02 -7.12
N ALA A 130 -6.56 1.70 -6.93
CA ALA A 130 -6.10 0.33 -6.74
C ALA A 130 -6.56 -0.29 -5.41
N GLY A 131 -7.02 0.53 -4.44
CA GLY A 131 -7.54 0.07 -3.15
C GLY A 131 -6.61 0.30 -1.95
N SER A 132 -5.53 1.08 -2.11
CA SER A 132 -4.76 1.60 -0.97
C SER A 132 -5.62 2.53 -0.12
N ASP A 133 -5.46 2.49 1.19
CA ASP A 133 -6.16 3.39 2.11
C ASP A 133 -5.40 4.70 2.32
N VAL A 134 -4.09 4.64 2.21
CA VAL A 134 -3.18 5.77 2.39
C VAL A 134 -2.20 5.82 1.24
N ALA A 135 -2.27 6.89 0.46
CA ALA A 135 -1.26 7.20 -0.54
C ALA A 135 -0.16 8.05 0.10
N LEU A 136 1.09 7.61 -0.01
CA LEU A 136 2.25 8.29 0.54
C LEU A 136 2.98 9.08 -0.54
N TRP A 137 3.25 10.35 -0.28
CA TRP A 137 4.21 11.16 -1.04
C TRP A 137 4.90 12.16 -0.09
N VAL A 138 6.08 12.65 -0.45
CA VAL A 138 6.92 13.46 0.45
C VAL A 138 7.02 14.94 0.05
N THR A 139 6.49 15.33 -1.11
CA THR A 139 6.54 16.70 -1.63
C THR A 139 5.30 17.50 -1.24
N THR A 140 5.44 18.47 -0.32
CA THR A 140 4.31 19.27 0.15
C THR A 140 3.76 20.24 -0.91
N ALA A 141 4.57 20.65 -1.89
CA ALA A 141 4.16 21.51 -2.98
C ALA A 141 3.09 20.87 -3.88
N GLU A 142 3.02 19.54 -3.93
CA GLU A 142 2.06 18.80 -4.74
C GLU A 142 0.66 18.69 -4.11
N VAL A 143 0.48 19.06 -2.83
CA VAL A 143 -0.80 18.89 -2.11
C VAL A 143 -1.98 19.52 -2.85
N PRO A 144 -1.93 20.78 -3.35
CA PRO A 144 -3.07 21.35 -4.07
C PRO A 144 -3.45 20.53 -5.32
N ALA A 145 -2.46 20.17 -6.15
CA ALA A 145 -2.68 19.39 -7.37
C ALA A 145 -3.22 17.99 -7.09
N VAL A 146 -2.76 17.35 -5.99
CA VAL A 146 -3.30 16.07 -5.54
C VAL A 146 -4.75 16.17 -5.14
N LEU A 147 -5.13 17.18 -4.34
CA LEU A 147 -6.51 17.38 -3.91
C LEU A 147 -7.43 17.65 -5.11
N ASP A 148 -7.05 18.56 -6.02
CA ASP A 148 -7.81 18.87 -7.24
C ASP A 148 -8.02 17.59 -8.10
N ARG A 149 -6.99 16.76 -8.22
CA ARG A 149 -7.08 15.47 -8.97
C ARG A 149 -8.04 14.50 -8.31
N LEU A 150 -8.00 14.39 -6.97
CA LEU A 150 -8.88 13.49 -6.22
C LEU A 150 -10.34 13.95 -6.27
N GLU A 151 -10.60 15.25 -6.13
CA GLU A 151 -11.95 15.82 -6.31
C GLU A 151 -12.50 15.50 -7.69
N SER A 152 -11.67 15.69 -8.74
CA SER A 152 -12.03 15.36 -10.11
C SER A 152 -12.30 13.86 -10.30
N ALA A 153 -11.49 13.00 -9.68
CA ALA A 153 -11.67 11.54 -9.74
C ALA A 153 -12.99 11.08 -9.10
N VAL A 154 -13.35 11.68 -7.96
CA VAL A 154 -14.63 11.41 -7.30
C VAL A 154 -15.80 11.94 -8.15
N ALA A 155 -15.72 13.17 -8.64
CA ALA A 155 -16.76 13.77 -9.46
C ALA A 155 -16.98 13.00 -10.79
N GLY A 156 -15.90 12.48 -11.37
CA GLY A 156 -15.92 11.67 -12.60
C GLY A 156 -16.27 10.19 -12.38
N GLY A 157 -16.42 9.76 -11.13
CA GLY A 157 -16.71 8.35 -10.80
C GLY A 157 -15.52 7.39 -10.94
N GLU A 158 -14.30 7.92 -11.14
CA GLU A 158 -13.07 7.13 -11.18
C GLU A 158 -12.68 6.60 -9.79
N LEU A 159 -13.03 7.33 -8.74
CA LEU A 159 -12.84 6.97 -7.35
C LEU A 159 -14.19 7.00 -6.64
N ALA A 160 -14.69 5.84 -6.24
CA ALA A 160 -16.00 5.72 -5.61
C ALA A 160 -15.98 6.21 -4.16
N MET A 161 -16.91 7.08 -3.78
CA MET A 161 -17.05 7.59 -2.40
C MET A 161 -17.10 6.49 -1.33
N PRO A 162 -17.85 5.37 -1.52
CA PRO A 162 -17.83 4.28 -0.53
C PRO A 162 -16.43 3.67 -0.30
N ALA A 163 -15.55 3.67 -1.32
CA ALA A 163 -14.17 3.20 -1.15
C ALA A 163 -13.36 4.19 -0.30
N VAL A 164 -13.53 5.50 -0.53
CA VAL A 164 -12.90 6.57 0.27
C VAL A 164 -13.36 6.48 1.74
N GLU A 165 -14.66 6.38 1.97
CA GLU A 165 -15.24 6.24 3.31
C GLU A 165 -14.72 4.99 4.03
N GLY A 166 -14.66 3.85 3.32
CA GLY A 166 -14.11 2.61 3.85
C GLY A 166 -12.64 2.76 4.28
N SER A 167 -11.84 3.48 3.51
CA SER A 167 -10.44 3.77 3.82
C SER A 167 -10.31 4.67 5.06
N VAL A 168 -11.11 5.73 5.14
CA VAL A 168 -11.16 6.62 6.31
C VAL A 168 -11.55 5.85 7.57
N LEU A 169 -12.55 4.97 7.49
CA LEU A 169 -12.99 4.15 8.62
C LEU A 169 -11.89 3.18 9.09
N ARG A 170 -11.16 2.53 8.18
CA ARG A 170 -10.02 1.68 8.54
C ARG A 170 -8.95 2.47 9.28
N MET A 171 -8.63 3.67 8.80
CA MET A 171 -7.64 4.55 9.44
C MET A 171 -8.12 5.07 10.80
N ALA A 172 -9.41 5.42 10.94
CA ALA A 172 -10.00 5.83 12.20
C ALA A 172 -9.95 4.72 13.26
N GLY A 173 -10.20 3.47 12.84
CA GLY A 173 -10.18 2.31 13.73
C GLY A 173 -8.83 2.03 14.39
N ILE A 174 -7.72 2.48 13.78
CA ILE A 174 -6.36 2.30 14.32
C ILE A 174 -6.07 3.29 15.44
N ARG A 175 -6.61 4.50 15.36
CA ARG A 175 -6.32 5.59 16.30
C ARG A 175 -6.93 5.39 17.68
N GLY A 176 -7.78 4.35 17.85
CA GLY A 176 -8.55 4.17 19.07
C GLY A 176 -9.63 5.25 19.24
N PRO A 177 -10.37 5.25 20.35
CA PRO A 177 -11.30 6.33 20.64
C PRO A 177 -10.51 7.64 20.66
N SER A 178 -10.90 8.60 19.80
CA SER A 178 -10.24 9.91 19.72
C SER A 178 -10.09 10.49 21.11
N ALA A 179 -8.89 10.93 21.46
CA ALA A 179 -8.73 11.83 22.59
C ALA A 179 -9.75 12.95 22.39
N ARG A 180 -10.71 13.07 23.31
CA ARG A 180 -11.68 14.17 23.27
C ARG A 180 -10.84 15.44 23.23
N CYS A 181 -11.00 16.22 22.17
CA CYS A 181 -10.53 17.60 22.24
C CYS A 181 -11.28 18.20 23.42
N GLY A 182 -10.59 18.31 24.57
CA GLY A 182 -11.11 18.99 25.74
C GLY A 182 -11.35 20.43 25.34
N GLY A 183 -12.61 20.83 25.36
CA GLY A 183 -12.99 22.23 25.29
C GLY A 183 -12.58 22.94 26.56
#